data_cd8480ca077e2dfe8a9d208ab8f620f6
#
_entry.id   cd8480ca077e2dfe8a9d208ab8f620f6
#
_cell.length_a   1.000
_cell.length_b   1.000
_cell.length_c   1.000
_cell.angle_alpha   90.00
_cell.angle_beta   90.00
_cell.angle_gamma   90.00
#
_symmetry.space_group_name_H-M   'P 1'
#
loop_
_entity.id
_entity.type
_entity.pdbx_description
1 polymer ?
#
loop_
_entity_poly.entity_id
_entity_poly.type
_entity_poly.pdbx_seq_one_letter_code
_entity_poly.pdbx_strand_id
1 'polypeptide(L)'
;MSSELKHAAYLNSASGFMLLQKKMIDKEISNLTAIDTLIRQEQPFAVYRIPGEDTPRLLTQVSGSVRLLYDLKDLDGARGFVIAPFRVSESCPVVLIQPERWGQPLPLGEYTEEELEAFRLRQDRETFSETCTEEYEACFRTFTEALRSKRFDKLVLSRKSVIGQCPGFSPSAVFRAACKHYIHSYIYLCYTPRTGIWMGSTPEIILSGEKNEWNTVALAGTLPLQDGRLPQEWGEKNRQEQDYVVSYIRRQLLSSGIHPTESGPYPAYAGALSHLKTSFRFTLKD
;
A
#
# COMPACT_ATOMS: atom_id res chain seq x y z
N MET A 1 34.48 -22.14 -35.38
CA MET A 1 34.25 -21.64 -34.00
C MET A 1 32.76 -21.81 -33.72
N SER A 2 32.42 -22.76 -32.86
CA SER A 2 31.06 -23.21 -32.61
C SER A 2 30.24 -22.13 -31.87
N SER A 3 28.92 -22.18 -32.00
CA SER A 3 27.94 -21.26 -31.35
C SER A 3 28.09 -21.20 -29.82
N GLU A 4 28.64 -22.24 -29.21
CA GLU A 4 28.89 -22.33 -27.77
C GLU A 4 29.98 -21.38 -27.26
N LEU A 5 31.05 -21.15 -28.08
CA LEU A 5 32.11 -20.20 -27.72
C LEU A 5 31.65 -18.73 -27.78
N LYS A 6 30.66 -18.43 -28.62
CA LYS A 6 30.05 -17.06 -28.64
C LYS A 6 29.14 -16.82 -27.43
N HIS A 7 28.50 -17.85 -26.87
CA HIS A 7 27.71 -17.72 -25.65
C HIS A 7 28.59 -17.54 -24.40
N ALA A 8 29.71 -18.24 -24.31
CA ALA A 8 30.65 -18.11 -23.20
C ALA A 8 31.35 -16.74 -23.14
N ALA A 9 31.59 -16.10 -24.29
CA ALA A 9 32.15 -14.76 -24.34
C ALA A 9 31.18 -13.65 -23.89
N TYR A 10 29.86 -13.90 -24.01
CA TYR A 10 28.82 -12.96 -23.56
C TYR A 10 28.61 -13.01 -22.04
N LEU A 11 28.91 -14.14 -21.39
CA LEU A 11 28.77 -14.35 -19.94
C LEU A 11 29.85 -13.66 -19.10
N ASN A 12 30.95 -13.24 -19.71
CA ASN A 12 32.07 -12.58 -19.03
C ASN A 12 32.01 -11.05 -19.01
N SER A 13 30.99 -10.43 -19.58
CA SER A 13 30.75 -9.00 -19.44
C SER A 13 29.62 -8.74 -18.46
N ALA A 14 29.77 -7.76 -17.57
CA ALA A 14 28.71 -7.33 -16.64
C ALA A 14 27.39 -7.04 -17.38
N SER A 15 27.48 -6.53 -18.62
CA SER A 15 26.33 -6.28 -19.50
C SER A 15 25.66 -7.57 -19.99
N GLY A 16 26.43 -8.65 -20.26
CA GLY A 16 25.88 -9.94 -20.68
C GLY A 16 25.18 -10.67 -19.53
N PHE A 17 25.72 -10.57 -18.32
CA PHE A 17 25.11 -11.12 -17.11
C PHE A 17 23.80 -10.40 -16.77
N MET A 18 23.77 -9.06 -16.85
CA MET A 18 22.54 -8.25 -16.68
C MET A 18 21.48 -8.60 -17.74
N LEU A 19 21.87 -8.83 -19.00
CA LEU A 19 20.94 -9.21 -20.07
C LEU A 19 20.35 -10.62 -19.87
N LEU A 20 21.14 -11.55 -19.33
CA LEU A 20 20.68 -12.89 -18.97
C LEU A 20 19.77 -12.88 -17.75
N GLN A 21 20.13 -12.16 -16.70
CA GLN A 21 19.23 -11.94 -15.56
C GLN A 21 17.91 -11.29 -16.02
N LYS A 22 17.97 -10.25 -16.85
CA LYS A 22 16.81 -9.59 -17.41
C LYS A 22 15.92 -10.56 -18.22
N LYS A 23 16.50 -11.43 -19.06
CA LYS A 23 15.78 -12.46 -19.82
C LYS A 23 15.21 -13.58 -18.95
N MET A 24 15.90 -13.97 -17.87
CA MET A 24 15.38 -14.96 -16.92
C MET A 24 14.19 -14.41 -16.15
N ILE A 25 14.30 -13.18 -15.63
CA ILE A 25 13.19 -12.49 -14.96
C ILE A 25 12.00 -12.32 -15.93
N ASP A 26 12.23 -12.04 -17.22
CA ASP A 26 11.17 -11.92 -18.24
C ASP A 26 10.37 -13.20 -18.46
N LYS A 27 11.01 -14.35 -18.30
CA LYS A 27 10.38 -15.66 -18.52
C LYS A 27 9.64 -16.19 -17.29
N GLU A 28 10.05 -15.74 -16.09
CA GLU A 28 9.54 -16.27 -14.81
C GLU A 28 8.37 -15.45 -14.24
N ILE A 29 8.23 -14.18 -14.57
CA ILE A 29 7.16 -13.31 -14.02
C ILE A 29 5.90 -13.40 -14.88
N SER A 30 5.29 -14.55 -14.94
CA SER A 30 4.01 -14.74 -15.63
C SER A 30 2.81 -14.87 -14.68
N ASN A 31 3.06 -15.05 -13.39
CA ASN A 31 2.05 -15.20 -12.36
C ASN A 31 2.52 -14.68 -11.00
N LEU A 32 1.60 -14.59 -10.04
CA LEU A 32 1.87 -14.07 -8.70
C LEU A 32 2.90 -14.87 -7.90
N THR A 33 3.05 -16.18 -8.15
CA THR A 33 4.02 -17.01 -7.40
C THR A 33 5.47 -16.59 -7.68
N ALA A 34 5.74 -15.94 -8.82
CA ALA A 34 7.05 -15.37 -9.12
C ALA A 34 7.48 -14.26 -8.14
N ILE A 35 6.54 -13.61 -7.46
CA ILE A 35 6.83 -12.59 -6.44
C ILE A 35 7.64 -13.17 -5.29
N ASP A 36 7.30 -14.36 -4.83
CA ASP A 36 8.04 -15.02 -3.74
C ASP A 36 9.49 -15.37 -4.18
N THR A 37 9.71 -15.54 -5.48
CA THR A 37 11.05 -15.70 -6.05
C THR A 37 11.81 -14.37 -6.07
N LEU A 38 11.15 -13.24 -6.41
CA LEU A 38 11.79 -11.92 -6.35
C LEU A 38 12.25 -11.59 -4.93
N ILE A 39 11.45 -11.94 -3.91
CA ILE A 39 11.83 -11.77 -2.50
C ILE A 39 13.07 -12.60 -2.15
N ARG A 40 13.11 -13.89 -2.54
CA ARG A 40 14.27 -14.75 -2.29
C ARG A 40 15.54 -14.29 -3.01
N GLN A 41 15.38 -13.60 -4.15
CA GLN A 41 16.47 -13.01 -4.93
C GLN A 41 16.85 -11.60 -4.46
N GLU A 42 16.24 -11.11 -3.38
CA GLU A 42 16.43 -9.75 -2.86
C GLU A 42 16.18 -8.65 -3.90
N GLN A 43 15.30 -8.91 -4.87
CA GLN A 43 14.98 -8.02 -5.97
C GLN A 43 13.91 -6.99 -5.55
N PRO A 44 14.18 -5.67 -5.63
CA PRO A 44 13.18 -4.65 -5.32
C PRO A 44 12.00 -4.69 -6.29
N PHE A 45 10.79 -4.69 -5.74
CA PHE A 45 9.56 -4.63 -6.54
C PHE A 45 8.41 -3.99 -5.75
N ALA A 46 7.37 -3.62 -6.48
CA ALA A 46 6.06 -3.37 -5.95
C ALA A 46 5.00 -3.99 -6.86
N VAL A 47 4.03 -4.67 -6.28
CA VAL A 47 2.82 -5.11 -6.97
C VAL A 47 1.62 -4.47 -6.29
N TYR A 48 0.67 -3.97 -7.07
CA TYR A 48 -0.50 -3.31 -6.54
C TYR A 48 -1.73 -3.54 -7.42
N ARG A 49 -2.90 -3.47 -6.80
CA ARG A 49 -4.19 -3.50 -7.46
C ARG A 49 -4.99 -2.26 -7.08
N ILE A 50 -5.42 -1.52 -8.09
CA ILE A 50 -6.27 -0.33 -7.95
C ILE A 50 -7.70 -0.76 -7.59
N PRO A 51 -8.43 -0.01 -6.74
CA PRO A 51 -9.82 -0.33 -6.41
C PRO A 51 -10.68 -0.53 -7.67
N GLY A 52 -11.42 -1.65 -7.71
CA GLY A 52 -12.30 -1.99 -8.83
C GLY A 52 -11.60 -2.60 -10.06
N GLU A 53 -10.28 -2.69 -10.07
CA GLU A 53 -9.56 -3.45 -11.11
C GLU A 53 -9.39 -4.92 -10.71
N ASP A 54 -9.44 -5.83 -11.66
CA ASP A 54 -9.27 -7.27 -11.42
C ASP A 54 -7.81 -7.71 -11.51
N THR A 55 -6.99 -6.96 -12.27
CA THR A 55 -5.62 -7.35 -12.58
C THR A 55 -4.62 -6.44 -11.87
N PRO A 56 -3.80 -6.98 -10.95
CA PRO A 56 -2.68 -6.27 -10.36
C PRO A 56 -1.64 -5.87 -11.40
N ARG A 57 -0.85 -4.86 -11.03
CA ARG A 57 0.27 -4.33 -11.81
C ARG A 57 1.57 -4.51 -11.06
N LEU A 58 2.58 -5.05 -11.71
CA LEU A 58 3.91 -5.26 -11.16
C LEU A 58 4.88 -4.19 -11.66
N LEU A 59 5.70 -3.71 -10.75
CA LEU A 59 6.85 -2.85 -10.98
C LEU A 59 8.10 -3.57 -10.47
N THR A 60 9.15 -3.67 -11.27
CA THR A 60 10.42 -4.27 -10.84
C THR A 60 11.59 -3.36 -11.14
N GLN A 61 12.49 -3.24 -10.17
CA GLN A 61 13.79 -2.58 -10.35
C GLN A 61 14.85 -3.66 -10.47
N VAL A 62 15.42 -3.84 -11.66
CA VAL A 62 16.35 -4.92 -11.99
C VAL A 62 17.81 -4.52 -11.77
N SER A 63 18.11 -3.23 -11.84
CA SER A 63 19.47 -2.70 -11.74
C SER A 63 19.60 -1.64 -10.64
N GLY A 64 20.78 -1.56 -10.07
CA GLY A 64 21.11 -0.59 -9.03
C GLY A 64 20.43 -0.81 -7.70
N SER A 65 20.72 0.05 -6.76
CA SER A 65 20.07 0.08 -5.45
C SER A 65 18.87 1.04 -5.45
N VAL A 66 17.91 0.81 -4.57
CA VAL A 66 16.80 1.76 -4.36
C VAL A 66 17.32 3.11 -3.91
N ARG A 67 16.66 4.19 -4.33
CA ARG A 67 17.05 5.54 -3.94
C ARG A 67 16.50 5.86 -2.56
N LEU A 68 17.36 6.38 -1.67
CA LEU A 68 17.00 6.87 -0.35
C LEU A 68 16.90 8.39 -0.37
N LEU A 69 15.81 8.92 0.17
CA LEU A 69 15.53 10.35 0.20
C LEU A 69 15.27 10.78 1.65
N TYR A 70 15.81 11.90 2.03
CA TYR A 70 15.76 12.41 3.41
C TYR A 70 14.87 13.66 3.54
N ASP A 71 14.41 14.21 2.42
CA ASP A 71 13.37 15.24 2.34
C ASP A 71 12.32 14.81 1.31
N LEU A 72 11.05 15.09 1.59
CA LEU A 72 9.96 14.84 0.64
C LEU A 72 10.07 15.68 -0.63
N LYS A 73 10.77 16.83 -0.57
CA LYS A 73 11.06 17.66 -1.74
C LYS A 73 11.92 16.95 -2.78
N ASP A 74 12.73 15.97 -2.35
CA ASP A 74 13.58 15.18 -3.23
C ASP A 74 12.75 14.22 -4.12
N LEU A 75 11.45 14.12 -3.89
CA LEU A 75 10.49 13.40 -4.75
C LEU A 75 10.05 14.22 -5.96
N ASP A 76 10.34 15.54 -5.98
CA ASP A 76 9.96 16.39 -7.11
C ASP A 76 10.60 15.88 -8.41
N GLY A 77 9.76 15.73 -9.45
CA GLY A 77 10.15 15.13 -10.72
C GLY A 77 10.53 13.64 -10.68
N ALA A 78 10.53 12.99 -9.50
CA ALA A 78 10.86 11.58 -9.37
C ALA A 78 9.72 10.69 -9.88
N ARG A 79 10.09 9.55 -10.49
CA ARG A 79 9.14 8.52 -10.93
C ARG A 79 9.50 7.19 -10.30
N GLY A 80 8.51 6.54 -9.69
CA GLY A 80 8.73 5.25 -9.02
C GLY A 80 7.62 4.89 -8.05
N PHE A 81 7.83 3.80 -7.33
CA PHE A 81 7.00 3.41 -6.20
C PHE A 81 7.68 3.90 -4.91
N VAL A 82 6.95 4.68 -4.12
CA VAL A 82 7.46 5.35 -2.92
C VAL A 82 6.99 4.61 -1.67
N ILE A 83 7.94 4.27 -0.79
CA ILE A 83 7.68 3.78 0.55
C ILE A 83 8.15 4.88 1.50
N ALA A 84 7.21 5.59 2.12
CA ALA A 84 7.51 6.71 3.00
C ALA A 84 7.14 6.38 4.45
N PRO A 85 8.01 6.67 5.43
CA PRO A 85 7.65 6.61 6.83
C PRO A 85 6.71 7.77 7.20
N PHE A 86 6.00 7.64 8.33
CA PHE A 86 5.22 8.75 8.86
C PHE A 86 6.08 9.99 9.18
N ARG A 87 7.31 9.75 9.64
CA ARG A 87 8.32 10.81 9.86
C ARG A 87 9.63 10.40 9.23
N VAL A 88 10.09 11.21 8.29
CA VAL A 88 11.40 11.02 7.64
C VAL A 88 12.51 11.32 8.63
N SER A 89 13.54 10.46 8.67
CA SER A 89 14.75 10.62 9.47
C SER A 89 15.93 9.91 8.79
N GLU A 90 17.13 10.12 9.28
CA GLU A 90 18.32 9.41 8.79
C GLU A 90 18.22 7.88 8.93
N SER A 91 17.64 7.40 10.04
CA SER A 91 17.40 5.97 10.27
C SER A 91 16.21 5.41 9.49
N CYS A 92 15.26 6.27 9.10
CA CYS A 92 14.04 5.89 8.41
C CYS A 92 13.76 6.85 7.23
N PRO A 93 14.53 6.75 6.13
CA PRO A 93 14.35 7.58 4.94
C PRO A 93 13.13 7.16 4.13
N VAL A 94 12.72 8.01 3.21
CA VAL A 94 11.85 7.61 2.10
C VAL A 94 12.63 6.69 1.17
N VAL A 95 12.02 5.61 0.75
CA VAL A 95 12.59 4.65 -0.20
C VAL A 95 11.85 4.74 -1.52
N LEU A 96 12.56 4.99 -2.59
CA LEU A 96 12.02 5.05 -3.94
C LEU A 96 12.54 3.86 -4.76
N ILE A 97 11.63 3.00 -5.17
CA ILE A 97 11.87 1.97 -6.18
C ILE A 97 11.72 2.64 -7.54
N GLN A 98 12.79 2.63 -8.36
CA GLN A 98 12.82 3.20 -9.71
C GLN A 98 12.79 2.05 -10.74
N PRO A 99 11.58 1.60 -11.14
CA PRO A 99 11.47 0.40 -11.97
C PRO A 99 11.89 0.67 -13.41
N GLU A 100 12.59 -0.26 -14.01
CA GLU A 100 12.80 -0.33 -15.46
C GLU A 100 11.58 -0.87 -16.18
N ARG A 101 10.69 -1.57 -15.45
CA ARG A 101 9.43 -2.10 -15.97
C ARG A 101 8.27 -1.56 -15.18
N TRP A 102 7.33 -0.97 -15.88
CA TRP A 102 6.19 -0.28 -15.32
C TRP A 102 4.89 -1.01 -15.57
N GLY A 103 4.16 -1.28 -14.48
CA GLY A 103 2.75 -1.62 -14.55
C GLY A 103 2.43 -2.85 -15.39
N GLN A 104 3.33 -3.83 -15.43
CA GLN A 104 3.07 -5.09 -16.13
C GLN A 104 1.85 -5.78 -15.51
N PRO A 105 0.83 -6.12 -16.31
CA PRO A 105 -0.30 -6.89 -15.81
C PRO A 105 0.19 -8.23 -15.23
N LEU A 106 -0.27 -8.53 -14.01
CA LEU A 106 0.07 -9.77 -13.32
C LEU A 106 -1.22 -10.46 -12.87
N PRO A 107 -1.76 -11.40 -13.65
CA PRO A 107 -3.00 -12.08 -13.31
C PRO A 107 -2.94 -12.74 -11.94
N LEU A 108 -4.03 -12.65 -11.17
CA LEU A 108 -4.11 -13.24 -9.83
C LEU A 108 -3.92 -14.76 -9.84
N GLY A 109 -4.36 -15.44 -10.91
CA GLY A 109 -4.29 -16.89 -11.03
C GLY A 109 -5.12 -17.63 -9.98
N GLU A 110 -5.05 -18.94 -10.02
CA GLU A 110 -5.65 -19.82 -9.02
C GLU A 110 -4.65 -20.10 -7.88
N TYR A 111 -5.16 -20.54 -6.74
CA TYR A 111 -4.32 -21.01 -5.63
C TYR A 111 -3.65 -22.33 -6.01
N THR A 112 -2.38 -22.49 -5.64
CA THR A 112 -1.72 -23.80 -5.70
C THR A 112 -2.22 -24.71 -4.57
N GLU A 113 -2.06 -26.02 -4.72
CA GLU A 113 -2.41 -26.97 -3.65
C GLU A 113 -1.63 -26.69 -2.36
N GLU A 114 -0.35 -26.26 -2.47
CA GLU A 114 0.48 -25.90 -1.33
C GLU A 114 -0.07 -24.66 -0.61
N GLU A 115 -0.52 -23.64 -1.35
CA GLU A 115 -1.14 -22.46 -0.79
C GLU A 115 -2.47 -22.79 -0.09
N LEU A 116 -3.30 -23.65 -0.69
CA LEU A 116 -4.56 -24.10 -0.10
C LEU A 116 -4.34 -24.90 1.19
N GLU A 117 -3.35 -25.76 1.22
CA GLU A 117 -2.98 -26.53 2.41
C GLU A 117 -2.45 -25.59 3.52
N ALA A 118 -1.60 -24.63 3.16
CA ALA A 118 -1.13 -23.61 4.11
C ALA A 118 -2.27 -22.78 4.72
N PHE A 119 -3.34 -22.49 3.97
CA PHE A 119 -4.53 -21.83 4.50
C PHE A 119 -5.33 -22.73 5.45
N ARG A 120 -5.47 -24.02 5.15
CA ARG A 120 -6.16 -25.00 6.03
C ARG A 120 -5.47 -25.11 7.38
N LEU A 121 -4.11 -25.25 7.36
CA LEU A 121 -3.30 -25.36 8.57
C LEU A 121 -3.31 -24.10 9.46
N ARG A 122 -3.71 -22.94 8.92
CA ARG A 122 -3.81 -21.69 9.69
C ARG A 122 -5.09 -21.57 10.48
N GLN A 123 -6.18 -22.16 10.04
CA GLN A 123 -7.47 -22.09 10.75
C GLN A 123 -7.40 -22.72 12.15
N ASP A 124 -6.43 -23.62 12.38
CA ASP A 124 -6.27 -24.33 13.65
C ASP A 124 -5.28 -23.66 14.62
N ARG A 125 -4.68 -22.50 14.26
CA ARG A 125 -3.65 -21.84 15.08
C ARG A 125 -3.91 -20.35 15.26
N GLU A 126 -4.83 -20.00 16.15
CA GLU A 126 -4.87 -18.66 16.74
C GLU A 126 -3.81 -18.53 17.83
N THR A 127 -2.59 -18.19 17.47
CA THR A 127 -1.57 -17.73 18.43
C THR A 127 -1.36 -16.25 18.21
N PHE A 128 -2.24 -15.44 18.77
CA PHE A 128 -1.99 -14.01 18.94
C PHE A 128 -1.09 -13.81 20.14
N SER A 129 0.10 -13.25 19.93
CA SER A 129 0.83 -12.61 21.01
C SER A 129 0.08 -11.34 21.37
N GLU A 130 -0.55 -11.30 22.54
CA GLU A 130 -1.16 -10.05 23.03
C GLU A 130 -0.07 -8.99 23.13
N THR A 131 -0.22 -7.96 22.34
CA THR A 131 0.57 -6.73 22.49
C THR A 131 0.28 -6.19 23.89
N CYS A 132 1.29 -5.71 24.59
CA CYS A 132 1.16 -5.20 25.94
C CYS A 132 -0.06 -4.28 26.09
N THR A 133 -1.14 -4.83 26.64
CA THR A 133 -2.44 -4.16 26.83
C THR A 133 -2.26 -2.93 27.70
N GLU A 134 -1.35 -2.99 28.68
CA GLU A 134 -1.07 -1.90 29.62
C GLU A 134 -0.49 -0.65 28.95
N GLU A 135 0.44 -0.82 27.99
CA GLU A 135 0.99 0.33 27.23
C GLU A 135 -0.07 1.00 26.37
N TYR A 136 -0.91 0.19 25.71
CA TYR A 136 -2.01 0.73 24.92
C TYR A 136 -3.01 1.49 25.77
N GLU A 137 -3.40 0.94 26.92
CA GLU A 137 -4.32 1.59 27.87
C GLU A 137 -3.75 2.89 28.44
N ALA A 138 -2.44 2.94 28.74
CA ALA A 138 -1.79 4.17 29.19
C ALA A 138 -1.84 5.25 28.12
N CYS A 139 -1.51 4.89 26.86
CA CYS A 139 -1.66 5.82 25.72
C CYS A 139 -3.10 6.24 25.52
N PHE A 140 -4.07 5.32 25.61
CA PHE A 140 -5.49 5.60 25.46
C PHE A 140 -5.99 6.60 26.51
N ARG A 141 -5.58 6.46 27.77
CA ARG A 141 -5.90 7.43 28.85
C ARG A 141 -5.36 8.82 28.51
N THR A 142 -4.08 8.92 28.12
CA THR A 142 -3.45 10.20 27.74
C THR A 142 -4.15 10.86 26.57
N PHE A 143 -4.50 10.12 25.53
CA PHE A 143 -5.24 10.62 24.38
C PHE A 143 -6.64 11.10 24.75
N THR A 144 -7.35 10.32 25.59
CA THR A 144 -8.70 10.65 26.05
C THR A 144 -8.71 11.91 26.91
N GLU A 145 -7.72 12.10 27.78
CA GLU A 145 -7.58 13.31 28.59
C GLU A 145 -7.33 14.55 27.71
N ALA A 146 -6.45 14.43 26.71
CA ALA A 146 -6.17 15.51 25.77
C ALA A 146 -7.40 15.92 24.93
N LEU A 147 -8.28 14.97 24.57
CA LEU A 147 -9.55 15.23 23.90
C LEU A 147 -10.58 15.87 24.85
N ARG A 148 -10.71 15.36 26.09
CA ARG A 148 -11.64 15.90 27.10
C ARG A 148 -11.29 17.34 27.49
N SER A 149 -10.00 17.66 27.58
CA SER A 149 -9.51 19.01 27.85
C SER A 149 -9.57 19.94 26.64
N LYS A 150 -10.12 19.48 25.50
CA LYS A 150 -10.22 20.22 24.23
C LYS A 150 -8.88 20.76 23.70
N ARG A 151 -7.78 20.10 24.08
CA ARG A 151 -6.45 20.42 23.55
C ARG A 151 -6.29 19.96 22.09
N PHE A 152 -7.06 18.93 21.72
CA PHE A 152 -7.19 18.43 20.35
C PHE A 152 -8.65 18.09 20.06
N ASP A 153 -9.07 18.29 18.81
CA ASP A 153 -10.41 17.94 18.33
C ASP A 153 -10.49 16.46 17.91
N LYS A 154 -9.38 15.94 17.37
CA LYS A 154 -9.26 14.54 16.92
C LYS A 154 -7.85 14.03 17.15
N LEU A 155 -7.73 12.80 17.66
CA LEU A 155 -6.50 12.05 17.77
C LEU A 155 -6.73 10.64 17.25
N VAL A 156 -5.70 10.04 16.66
CA VAL A 156 -5.71 8.66 16.17
C VAL A 156 -4.68 7.87 16.94
N LEU A 157 -5.12 6.84 17.65
CA LEU A 157 -4.27 5.91 18.37
C LEU A 157 -4.16 4.62 17.58
N SER A 158 -2.95 4.14 17.36
CA SER A 158 -2.67 2.88 16.69
C SER A 158 -1.94 1.90 17.62
N ARG A 159 -2.07 0.62 17.32
CA ARG A 159 -1.26 -0.43 17.95
C ARG A 159 -0.77 -1.42 16.89
N LYS A 160 0.30 -2.13 17.22
CA LYS A 160 0.78 -3.27 16.43
C LYS A 160 0.51 -4.58 17.18
N SER A 161 0.25 -5.64 16.43
CA SER A 161 0.28 -7.02 16.92
C SER A 161 1.41 -7.78 16.22
N VAL A 162 2.09 -8.64 16.95
CA VAL A 162 3.12 -9.52 16.38
C VAL A 162 2.52 -10.91 16.25
N ILE A 163 2.55 -11.44 15.05
CA ILE A 163 2.02 -12.78 14.74
C ILE A 163 3.21 -13.64 14.31
N GLY A 164 3.31 -14.85 14.87
CA GLY A 164 4.34 -15.81 14.47
C GLY A 164 4.17 -16.20 12.99
N GLN A 165 5.28 -16.27 12.27
CA GLN A 165 5.24 -16.74 10.88
C GLN A 165 4.97 -18.25 10.84
N CYS A 166 3.97 -18.65 10.08
CA CYS A 166 3.66 -20.07 9.89
C CYS A 166 4.56 -20.70 8.82
N PRO A 167 4.91 -21.99 8.92
CA PRO A 167 5.50 -22.73 7.83
C PRO A 167 4.66 -22.58 6.53
N GLY A 168 5.31 -22.46 5.39
CA GLY A 168 4.62 -22.27 4.10
C GLY A 168 4.00 -20.87 3.93
N PHE A 169 4.41 -19.86 4.70
CA PHE A 169 3.99 -18.48 4.48
C PHE A 169 4.43 -17.98 3.11
N SER A 170 3.47 -17.57 2.29
CA SER A 170 3.69 -17.01 0.96
C SER A 170 3.10 -15.60 0.89
N PRO A 171 3.93 -14.55 0.77
CA PRO A 171 3.47 -13.19 0.58
C PRO A 171 2.55 -13.02 -0.63
N SER A 172 2.84 -13.70 -1.73
CA SER A 172 2.02 -13.65 -2.95
C SER A 172 0.63 -14.25 -2.73
N ALA A 173 0.52 -15.35 -1.97
CA ALA A 173 -0.78 -15.95 -1.64
C ALA A 173 -1.63 -15.02 -0.76
N VAL A 174 -1.02 -14.35 0.23
CA VAL A 174 -1.70 -13.38 1.08
C VAL A 174 -2.15 -12.16 0.27
N PHE A 175 -1.31 -11.65 -0.64
CA PHE A 175 -1.67 -10.57 -1.55
C PHE A 175 -2.86 -10.94 -2.44
N ARG A 176 -2.86 -12.16 -3.03
CA ARG A 176 -3.98 -12.69 -3.81
C ARG A 176 -5.27 -12.74 -3.00
N ALA A 177 -5.20 -13.27 -1.77
CA ALA A 177 -6.35 -13.32 -0.87
C ALA A 177 -6.89 -11.92 -0.59
N ALA A 178 -6.03 -10.94 -0.29
CA ALA A 178 -6.43 -9.57 -0.06
C ALA A 178 -7.07 -8.92 -1.30
N CYS A 179 -6.53 -9.15 -2.49
CA CYS A 179 -7.13 -8.66 -3.73
C CYS A 179 -8.53 -9.21 -3.98
N LYS A 180 -8.75 -10.52 -3.71
CA LYS A 180 -10.06 -11.15 -3.87
C LYS A 180 -11.06 -10.68 -2.81
N HIS A 181 -10.60 -10.39 -1.59
CA HIS A 181 -11.47 -10.02 -0.48
C HIS A 181 -11.80 -8.51 -0.44
N TYR A 182 -10.83 -7.65 -0.67
CA TYR A 182 -10.97 -6.19 -0.51
C TYR A 182 -11.09 -5.46 -1.85
N ILE A 183 -12.12 -5.75 -2.63
CA ILE A 183 -12.30 -5.25 -4.00
C ILE A 183 -12.34 -3.70 -4.09
N HIS A 184 -12.75 -3.02 -3.02
CA HIS A 184 -12.86 -1.56 -2.95
C HIS A 184 -11.64 -0.85 -2.37
N SER A 185 -10.56 -1.59 -2.06
CA SER A 185 -9.34 -1.02 -1.50
C SER A 185 -8.19 -1.06 -2.50
N TYR A 186 -7.25 -0.13 -2.34
CA TYR A 186 -5.93 -0.23 -2.94
C TYR A 186 -5.13 -1.29 -2.18
N ILE A 187 -4.70 -2.34 -2.85
CA ILE A 187 -3.91 -3.43 -2.27
C ILE A 187 -2.51 -3.33 -2.83
N TYR A 188 -1.51 -3.39 -1.97
CA TYR A 188 -0.12 -3.40 -2.40
C TYR A 188 0.70 -4.43 -1.63
N LEU A 189 1.73 -4.94 -2.29
CA LEU A 189 2.81 -5.72 -1.70
C LEU A 189 4.10 -5.20 -2.31
N CYS A 190 5.06 -4.82 -1.48
CA CYS A 190 6.35 -4.34 -1.97
C CYS A 190 7.49 -4.92 -1.12
N TYR A 191 8.66 -4.96 -1.74
CA TYR A 191 9.88 -5.43 -1.11
C TYR A 191 11.08 -4.62 -1.57
N THR A 192 11.93 -4.29 -0.64
CA THR A 192 13.31 -3.87 -0.90
C THR A 192 14.24 -4.46 0.16
N PRO A 193 15.54 -4.69 -0.13
CA PRO A 193 16.49 -5.14 0.88
C PRO A 193 16.57 -4.17 2.08
N ARG A 194 16.23 -2.89 1.88
CA ARG A 194 16.25 -1.85 2.91
C ARG A 194 15.04 -1.89 3.84
N THR A 195 13.85 -2.13 3.30
CA THR A 195 12.59 -2.04 4.05
C THR A 195 12.03 -3.39 4.47
N GLY A 196 12.49 -4.49 3.85
CA GLY A 196 11.84 -5.78 3.95
C GLY A 196 10.50 -5.79 3.19
N ILE A 197 9.64 -6.75 3.54
CA ILE A 197 8.34 -6.95 2.92
C ILE A 197 7.30 -6.07 3.61
N TRP A 198 6.53 -5.33 2.81
CA TRP A 198 5.36 -4.56 3.26
C TRP A 198 4.15 -4.89 2.43
N MET A 199 3.02 -5.08 3.08
CA MET A 199 1.73 -5.27 2.44
C MET A 199 0.68 -4.41 3.12
N GLY A 200 -0.22 -3.84 2.34
CA GLY A 200 -1.32 -3.04 2.86
C GLY A 200 -2.57 -3.12 2.02
N SER A 201 -3.68 -2.82 2.69
CA SER A 201 -5.00 -2.62 2.11
C SER A 201 -5.54 -1.29 2.63
N THR A 202 -5.82 -0.34 1.75
CA THR A 202 -6.32 0.98 2.13
C THR A 202 -7.36 1.52 1.16
N PRO A 203 -8.46 2.11 1.66
CA PRO A 203 -9.40 2.88 0.85
C PRO A 203 -8.95 4.35 0.68
N GLU A 204 -7.92 4.77 1.42
CA GLU A 204 -7.47 6.16 1.50
C GLU A 204 -6.73 6.60 0.24
N ILE A 205 -7.04 7.83 -0.20
CA ILE A 205 -6.33 8.53 -1.27
C ILE A 205 -5.79 9.84 -0.69
N ILE A 206 -4.47 9.91 -0.50
CA ILE A 206 -3.83 11.16 -0.05
C ILE A 206 -3.91 12.19 -1.19
N LEU A 207 -3.48 11.78 -2.39
CA LEU A 207 -3.50 12.59 -3.59
C LEU A 207 -3.48 11.66 -4.80
N SER A 208 -4.35 11.90 -5.77
CA SER A 208 -4.28 11.22 -7.06
C SER A 208 -4.57 12.21 -8.18
N GLY A 209 -3.98 11.99 -9.34
CA GLY A 209 -4.22 12.85 -10.47
C GLY A 209 -3.49 12.39 -11.72
N GLU A 210 -3.93 12.91 -12.84
CA GLU A 210 -3.31 12.73 -14.14
C GLU A 210 -3.36 14.07 -14.89
N LYS A 211 -2.27 14.45 -15.50
CA LYS A 211 -2.11 15.76 -16.14
C LYS A 211 -2.34 16.87 -15.10
N ASN A 212 -3.31 17.76 -15.33
CA ASN A 212 -3.61 18.88 -14.44
C ASN A 212 -4.84 18.64 -13.55
N GLU A 213 -5.49 17.48 -13.65
CA GLU A 213 -6.68 17.11 -12.88
C GLU A 213 -6.25 16.32 -11.64
N TRP A 214 -6.53 16.85 -10.46
CA TRP A 214 -6.12 16.25 -9.18
C TRP A 214 -7.30 16.02 -8.26
N ASN A 215 -7.17 15.04 -7.38
CA ASN A 215 -8.18 14.64 -6.43
C ASN A 215 -7.55 14.20 -5.10
N THR A 216 -8.17 14.63 -4.01
CA THR A 216 -7.97 14.06 -2.67
C THR A 216 -9.33 13.78 -2.02
N VAL A 217 -9.34 13.03 -0.92
CA VAL A 217 -10.58 12.66 -0.25
C VAL A 217 -10.48 12.85 1.26
N ALA A 218 -11.57 13.28 1.88
CA ALA A 218 -11.81 13.09 3.30
C ALA A 218 -12.59 11.78 3.48
N LEU A 219 -12.09 10.89 4.31
CA LEU A 219 -12.68 9.59 4.58
C LEU A 219 -12.66 9.35 6.08
N ALA A 220 -13.79 9.55 6.76
CA ALA A 220 -13.90 9.37 8.20
C ALA A 220 -15.33 8.99 8.61
N GLY A 221 -15.52 8.73 9.91
CA GLY A 221 -16.74 8.07 10.36
C GLY A 221 -16.77 6.62 9.89
N THR A 222 -17.00 5.66 10.78
CA THR A 222 -16.92 4.24 10.45
C THR A 222 -18.15 3.51 10.93
N LEU A 223 -18.77 2.73 10.05
CA LEU A 223 -19.84 1.81 10.37
C LEU A 223 -19.60 0.45 9.69
N PRO A 224 -20.05 -0.65 10.29
CA PRO A 224 -20.10 -1.93 9.59
C PRO A 224 -21.07 -1.86 8.41
N LEU A 225 -20.83 -2.67 7.39
CA LEU A 225 -21.81 -2.89 6.35
C LEU A 225 -23.05 -3.57 6.93
N GLN A 226 -24.23 -3.23 6.42
CA GLN A 226 -25.52 -3.85 6.78
C GLN A 226 -25.88 -4.84 5.67
N ASP A 227 -25.76 -6.13 5.94
CA ASP A 227 -25.95 -7.20 4.95
C ASP A 227 -25.12 -6.98 3.66
N GLY A 228 -23.85 -6.57 3.82
CA GLY A 228 -22.95 -6.27 2.72
C GLY A 228 -23.24 -4.95 1.98
N ARG A 229 -24.19 -4.15 2.47
CA ARG A 229 -24.61 -2.88 1.85
C ARG A 229 -24.16 -1.66 2.68
N LEU A 230 -24.03 -0.54 2.01
CA LEU A 230 -23.72 0.74 2.66
C LEU A 230 -24.86 1.18 3.58
N PRO A 231 -24.57 1.59 4.83
CA PRO A 231 -25.60 2.11 5.75
C PRO A 231 -26.20 3.41 5.20
N GLN A 232 -27.51 3.56 5.38
CA GLN A 232 -28.26 4.75 4.94
C GLN A 232 -28.20 5.86 5.99
N GLU A 233 -28.14 5.50 7.27
CA GLU A 233 -28.17 6.45 8.37
C GLU A 233 -26.82 6.53 9.08
N TRP A 234 -26.43 7.77 9.42
CA TRP A 234 -25.17 8.09 10.09
C TRP A 234 -25.46 8.93 11.33
N GLY A 235 -24.99 8.46 12.47
CA GLY A 235 -25.11 9.22 13.72
C GLY A 235 -24.28 10.49 13.72
N GLU A 236 -24.67 11.44 14.59
CA GLU A 236 -24.04 12.74 14.72
C GLU A 236 -22.53 12.66 14.96
N LYS A 237 -22.06 11.73 15.79
CA LYS A 237 -20.63 11.49 16.03
C LYS A 237 -19.84 11.24 14.73
N ASN A 238 -20.37 10.37 13.86
CA ASN A 238 -19.68 10.01 12.62
C ASN A 238 -19.68 11.20 11.63
N ARG A 239 -20.76 11.96 11.58
CA ARG A 239 -20.84 13.19 10.75
C ARG A 239 -19.84 14.23 11.23
N GLN A 240 -19.78 14.48 12.54
CA GLN A 240 -18.83 15.41 13.13
C GLN A 240 -17.38 14.97 12.89
N GLU A 241 -17.08 13.67 13.00
CA GLU A 241 -15.77 13.13 12.70
C GLU A 241 -15.37 13.39 11.24
N GLN A 242 -16.29 13.20 10.29
CA GLN A 242 -16.09 13.53 8.89
C GLN A 242 -15.88 15.03 8.67
N ASP A 243 -16.66 15.88 9.32
CA ASP A 243 -16.55 17.34 9.19
C ASP A 243 -15.20 17.88 9.65
N TYR A 244 -14.59 17.29 10.67
CA TYR A 244 -13.22 17.66 11.09
C TYR A 244 -12.20 17.41 9.97
N VAL A 245 -12.28 16.25 9.30
CA VAL A 245 -11.35 15.91 8.23
C VAL A 245 -11.60 16.79 6.99
N VAL A 246 -12.86 16.98 6.62
CA VAL A 246 -13.27 17.85 5.51
C VAL A 246 -12.76 19.27 5.73
N SER A 247 -13.01 19.84 6.91
CA SER A 247 -12.58 21.20 7.25
C SER A 247 -11.06 21.35 7.26
N TYR A 248 -10.34 20.33 7.73
CA TYR A 248 -8.89 20.30 7.69
C TYR A 248 -8.35 20.31 6.26
N ILE A 249 -8.81 19.40 5.41
CA ILE A 249 -8.35 19.31 4.01
C ILE A 249 -8.68 20.58 3.24
N ARG A 250 -9.91 21.09 3.37
CA ARG A 250 -10.34 22.34 2.73
C ARG A 250 -9.42 23.49 3.11
N ARG A 251 -9.12 23.66 4.40
CA ARG A 251 -8.22 24.70 4.89
C ARG A 251 -6.82 24.56 4.32
N GLN A 252 -6.27 23.34 4.25
CA GLN A 252 -4.93 23.11 3.66
C GLN A 252 -4.90 23.47 2.17
N LEU A 253 -5.88 23.04 1.40
CA LEU A 253 -5.96 23.37 -0.03
C LEU A 253 -6.09 24.89 -0.24
N LEU A 254 -6.99 25.55 0.49
CA LEU A 254 -7.17 27.02 0.39
C LEU A 254 -5.92 27.78 0.81
N SER A 255 -5.21 27.35 1.85
CA SER A 255 -3.95 27.99 2.27
C SER A 255 -2.82 27.85 1.24
N SER A 256 -2.92 26.85 0.35
CA SER A 256 -2.02 26.65 -0.79
C SER A 256 -2.52 27.33 -2.08
N GLY A 257 -3.57 28.17 -1.99
CA GLY A 257 -4.17 28.84 -3.15
C GLY A 257 -5.00 27.94 -4.05
N ILE A 258 -5.32 26.72 -3.59
CA ILE A 258 -6.10 25.74 -4.36
C ILE A 258 -7.57 25.86 -3.96
N HIS A 259 -8.44 26.06 -4.95
CA HIS A 259 -9.89 26.15 -4.75
C HIS A 259 -10.56 24.88 -5.31
N PRO A 260 -10.82 23.87 -4.46
CA PRO A 260 -11.38 22.59 -4.91
C PRO A 260 -12.90 22.69 -5.15
N THR A 261 -13.39 21.83 -6.06
CA THR A 261 -14.79 21.45 -6.10
C THR A 261 -15.02 20.29 -5.15
N GLU A 262 -15.99 20.45 -4.24
CA GLU A 262 -16.32 19.46 -3.22
C GLU A 262 -17.57 18.68 -3.59
N SER A 263 -17.57 17.37 -3.30
CA SER A 263 -18.72 16.49 -3.46
C SER A 263 -18.81 15.52 -2.29
N GLY A 264 -19.92 15.55 -1.56
CA GLY A 264 -20.16 14.72 -0.36
C GLY A 264 -20.75 15.54 0.82
N PRO A 265 -20.85 14.94 2.03
CA PRO A 265 -20.46 13.59 2.33
C PRO A 265 -21.47 12.54 1.82
N TYR A 266 -20.97 11.39 1.39
CA TYR A 266 -21.76 10.22 1.00
C TYR A 266 -21.10 8.93 1.51
N PRO A 267 -21.89 7.85 1.75
CA PRO A 267 -21.35 6.57 2.17
C PRO A 267 -20.44 5.95 1.08
N ALA A 268 -19.32 5.37 1.47
CA ALA A 268 -18.41 4.69 0.58
C ALA A 268 -17.88 3.40 1.21
N TYR A 269 -17.61 2.39 0.39
CA TYR A 269 -16.96 1.16 0.84
C TYR A 269 -15.52 1.40 1.25
N ALA A 270 -15.11 0.78 2.34
CA ALA A 270 -13.77 0.83 2.89
C ALA A 270 -13.37 -0.58 3.36
N GLY A 271 -12.93 -1.44 2.43
CA GLY A 271 -12.74 -2.85 2.70
C GLY A 271 -14.06 -3.53 3.06
N ALA A 272 -14.14 -4.11 4.26
CA ALA A 272 -15.35 -4.73 4.83
C ALA A 272 -16.20 -3.75 5.68
N LEU A 273 -15.86 -2.46 5.66
CA LEU A 273 -16.53 -1.40 6.41
C LEU A 273 -17.07 -0.33 5.47
N SER A 274 -17.75 0.65 6.03
CA SER A 274 -18.22 1.86 5.34
C SER A 274 -17.68 3.10 6.04
N HIS A 275 -17.30 4.10 5.24
CA HIS A 275 -16.96 5.45 5.70
C HIS A 275 -17.83 6.51 5.04
N LEU A 276 -17.94 7.68 5.67
CA LEU A 276 -18.37 8.88 4.97
C LEU A 276 -17.21 9.42 4.14
N LYS A 277 -17.49 9.80 2.90
CA LYS A 277 -16.51 10.29 1.93
C LYS A 277 -16.91 11.66 1.39
N THR A 278 -15.96 12.57 1.36
CA THR A 278 -16.03 13.83 0.62
C THR A 278 -14.86 13.91 -0.34
N SER A 279 -15.13 14.10 -1.61
CA SER A 279 -14.12 14.24 -2.66
C SER A 279 -13.81 15.69 -2.91
N PHE A 280 -12.54 16.02 -3.09
CA PHE A 280 -12.02 17.33 -3.46
C PHE A 280 -11.33 17.23 -4.80
N ARG A 281 -11.87 17.87 -5.83
CA ARG A 281 -11.29 17.92 -7.16
C ARG A 281 -10.76 19.30 -7.45
N PHE A 282 -9.59 19.40 -8.04
CA PHE A 282 -8.94 20.66 -8.37
C PHE A 282 -7.96 20.50 -9.51
N THR A 283 -7.62 21.62 -10.12
CA THR A 283 -6.63 21.70 -11.19
C THR A 283 -5.39 22.38 -10.65
N LEU A 284 -4.22 21.80 -10.90
CA LEU A 284 -2.94 22.48 -10.71
C LEU A 284 -2.47 22.99 -12.06
N LYS A 285 -2.07 24.27 -12.11
CA LYS A 285 -1.38 24.83 -13.27
C LYS A 285 0.13 24.59 -13.07
N ASP A 286 0.80 24.22 -14.16
CA ASP A 286 2.25 24.09 -14.22
C ASP A 286 2.94 25.42 -13.88
#